data_6e4ac19d84a58169f4b970238ad19865
#
_entry.id   6e4ac19d84a58169f4b970238ad19865
#
_cell.length_a   1.000
_cell.length_b   1.000
_cell.length_c   1.000
_cell.angle_alpha   90.00
_cell.angle_beta   90.00
_cell.angle_gamma   90.00
#
_symmetry.space_group_name_H-M   'P 1'
#
loop_
_entity.id
_entity.type
_entity.pdbx_description
1 polymer ?
#
loop_
_entity_poly.entity_id
_entity_poly.type
_entity_poly.pdbx_seq_one_letter_code
_entity_poly.pdbx_strand_id
1 'polypeptide(L)'
;MATNTFQGIVRSYGGADKGDGVTPGVVTLSETISFSPTATGATNVRIGTSSSAGETFTLPAGAVPISFLSLGGAAGGTNPTVDIGSSADPDGFFNEVDADTKGVLKGADGALVLGTGITAQTTVTANVGASAATSGTVTGIFTYTVYNNGAESV
;
A
#
# COMPACT_ATOMS: atom_id res chain seq x y z
N MET A 1 -3.08 33.93 22.64
CA MET A 1 -3.55 32.80 21.83
C MET A 1 -2.39 31.88 21.54
N ALA A 2 -2.48 30.64 21.96
CA ALA A 2 -1.45 29.67 21.64
C ALA A 2 -1.65 29.22 20.15
N THR A 3 -0.66 29.50 19.32
CA THR A 3 -0.66 29.03 17.95
C THR A 3 -0.07 27.62 17.95
N ASN A 4 -0.92 26.63 17.73
CA ASN A 4 -0.44 25.25 17.53
C ASN A 4 0.16 25.16 16.15
N THR A 5 1.49 25.15 16.07
CA THR A 5 2.21 24.90 14.82
C THR A 5 2.49 23.41 14.74
N PHE A 6 1.81 22.72 13.83
CA PHE A 6 2.10 21.32 13.55
C PHE A 6 3.31 21.24 12.61
N GLN A 7 4.43 20.75 13.12
CA GLN A 7 5.58 20.41 12.30
C GLN A 7 5.48 18.92 11.93
N GLY A 8 5.02 18.65 10.73
CA GLY A 8 4.90 17.29 10.21
C GLY A 8 3.59 17.03 9.48
N ILE A 9 3.42 15.81 9.02
CA ILE A 9 2.20 15.38 8.35
C ILE A 9 1.08 15.33 9.39
N VAL A 10 0.10 16.21 9.27
CA VAL A 10 -1.12 16.11 10.07
C VAL A 10 -1.93 14.94 9.53
N ARG A 11 -1.86 13.83 10.22
CA ARG A 11 -2.74 12.69 9.96
C ARG A 11 -4.03 12.92 10.74
N SER A 12 -5.07 13.34 10.05
CA SER A 12 -6.40 13.40 10.63
C SER A 12 -7.00 11.99 10.61
N TYR A 13 -6.95 11.31 11.73
CA TYR A 13 -7.75 10.13 11.95
C TYR A 13 -9.12 10.58 12.45
N GLY A 14 -10.12 10.39 11.63
CA GLY A 14 -11.48 10.81 11.91
C GLY A 14 -11.88 12.06 11.15
N GLY A 15 -13.15 12.22 10.96
CA GLY A 15 -13.74 13.41 10.37
C GLY A 15 -13.44 14.65 11.18
N ALA A 16 -13.77 15.81 10.65
CA ALA A 16 -13.67 17.04 11.40
C ALA A 16 -14.55 16.94 12.66
N ASP A 17 -13.94 17.13 13.81
CA ASP A 17 -14.70 17.29 15.04
C ASP A 17 -15.50 18.60 14.95
N LYS A 18 -16.80 18.49 14.91
CA LYS A 18 -17.73 19.61 14.85
C LYS A 18 -18.63 19.64 16.09
N GLY A 19 -18.03 19.61 17.27
CA GLY A 19 -18.77 19.62 18.53
C GLY A 19 -18.99 18.21 19.07
N ASP A 20 -20.13 17.89 19.62
CA ASP A 20 -20.41 16.69 20.41
C ASP A 20 -20.43 15.35 19.64
N GLY A 21 -19.86 15.27 18.44
CA GLY A 21 -19.84 14.03 17.66
C GLY A 21 -18.66 13.91 16.72
N VAL A 22 -18.06 12.72 16.66
CA VAL A 22 -17.10 12.35 15.63
C VAL A 22 -17.85 12.12 14.33
N THR A 23 -17.56 12.88 13.31
CA THR A 23 -18.14 12.64 11.99
C THR A 23 -17.37 11.52 11.29
N PRO A 24 -18.02 10.41 10.94
CA PRO A 24 -17.39 9.37 10.16
C PRO A 24 -16.84 9.92 8.85
N GLY A 25 -15.66 9.51 8.49
CA GLY A 25 -14.99 10.01 7.28
C GLY A 25 -14.10 8.98 6.64
N VAL A 26 -13.71 9.28 5.39
CA VAL A 26 -12.73 8.51 4.66
C VAL A 26 -11.44 9.32 4.59
N VAL A 27 -10.33 8.70 4.98
CA VAL A 27 -9.00 9.29 4.87
C VAL A 27 -8.22 8.55 3.80
N THR A 28 -7.70 9.29 2.83
CA THR A 28 -6.79 8.73 1.82
C THR A 28 -5.36 8.94 2.27
N LEU A 29 -4.60 7.87 2.29
CA LEU A 29 -3.19 7.83 2.66
C LEU A 29 -2.36 7.35 1.48
N SER A 30 -1.14 7.87 1.37
CA SER A 30 -0.16 7.42 0.40
C SER A 30 1.17 7.18 1.09
N GLU A 31 1.74 6.02 0.86
CA GLU A 31 3.04 5.61 1.43
C GLU A 31 4.01 5.29 0.30
N THR A 32 5.24 5.76 0.44
CA THR A 32 6.33 5.25 -0.41
C THR A 32 6.72 3.89 0.12
N ILE A 33 6.68 2.90 -0.75
CA ILE A 33 7.02 1.52 -0.41
C ILE A 33 8.09 0.97 -1.34
N SER A 34 8.81 -0.03 -0.86
CA SER A 34 9.82 -0.73 -1.65
C SER A 34 9.87 -2.21 -1.29
N PHE A 35 10.29 -3.02 -2.26
CA PHE A 35 10.51 -4.45 -2.11
C PHE A 35 11.50 -4.96 -3.16
N SER A 36 12.14 -6.07 -2.89
CA SER A 36 12.98 -6.78 -3.88
C SER A 36 12.21 -7.98 -4.38
N PRO A 37 11.82 -8.02 -5.66
CA PRO A 37 11.21 -9.21 -6.22
C PRO A 37 12.22 -10.34 -6.23
N THR A 38 11.81 -11.51 -5.77
CA THR A 38 12.62 -12.73 -5.81
C THR A 38 11.83 -13.81 -6.52
N ALA A 39 12.50 -14.60 -7.34
CA ALA A 39 11.88 -15.67 -8.13
C ALA A 39 11.22 -16.79 -7.29
N THR A 40 11.35 -16.78 -5.97
CA THR A 40 11.01 -17.90 -5.09
C THR A 40 10.02 -17.61 -3.99
N GLY A 41 9.17 -16.60 -4.12
CA GLY A 41 8.08 -16.41 -3.16
C GLY A 41 7.82 -14.97 -2.75
N ALA A 42 6.89 -14.82 -1.82
CA ALA A 42 6.44 -13.53 -1.31
C ALA A 42 7.55 -12.82 -0.54
N THR A 43 7.77 -11.56 -0.86
CA THR A 43 8.68 -10.67 -0.14
C THR A 43 7.87 -9.63 0.62
N ASN A 44 8.20 -9.38 1.89
CA ASN A 44 7.57 -8.31 2.64
C ASN A 44 7.87 -6.95 2.03
N VAL A 45 6.83 -6.16 1.83
CA VAL A 45 6.94 -4.78 1.39
C VAL A 45 7.37 -3.91 2.57
N ARG A 46 8.28 -2.97 2.32
CA ARG A 46 8.83 -2.06 3.34
C ARG A 46 8.38 -0.63 3.09
N ILE A 47 8.20 0.13 4.16
CA ILE A 47 7.99 1.58 4.08
C ILE A 47 9.32 2.25 3.75
N GLY A 48 9.29 3.18 2.79
CA GLY A 48 10.46 3.92 2.31
C GLY A 48 11.04 3.37 1.01
N THR A 49 12.26 3.76 0.70
CA THR A 49 12.93 3.44 -0.58
C THR A 49 13.92 2.27 -0.50
N SER A 50 14.04 1.63 0.66
CA SER A 50 14.95 0.50 0.87
C SER A 50 14.16 -0.78 1.07
N SER A 51 14.38 -1.76 0.21
CA SER A 51 13.74 -3.08 0.31
C SER A 51 14.27 -3.96 1.46
N SER A 52 15.40 -3.60 2.04
CA SER A 52 16.06 -4.37 3.11
C SER A 52 16.01 -3.69 4.47
N ALA A 53 15.70 -2.39 4.52
CA ALA A 53 15.63 -1.60 5.74
C ALA A 53 14.27 -0.88 5.80
N GLY A 54 13.85 -0.53 7.01
CA GLY A 54 12.55 0.09 7.23
C GLY A 54 11.52 -0.88 7.82
N GLU A 55 10.40 -0.32 8.22
CA GLU A 55 9.30 -1.09 8.79
C GLU A 55 8.54 -1.87 7.72
N THR A 56 8.02 -3.02 8.09
CA THR A 56 7.12 -3.78 7.22
C THR A 56 5.84 -2.99 7.00
N PHE A 57 5.43 -2.85 5.75
CA PHE A 57 4.20 -2.17 5.42
C PHE A 57 2.99 -3.04 5.74
N THR A 58 2.10 -2.51 6.57
CA THR A 58 0.85 -3.18 6.96
C THR A 58 -0.34 -2.27 6.72
N LEU A 59 -1.43 -2.84 6.26
CA LEU A 59 -2.70 -2.15 6.10
C LEU A 59 -3.59 -2.44 7.31
N PRO A 60 -4.25 -1.44 7.89
CA PRO A 60 -5.22 -1.65 8.97
C PRO A 60 -6.48 -2.35 8.45
N ALA A 61 -7.24 -2.96 9.37
CA ALA A 61 -8.57 -3.47 9.05
C ALA A 61 -9.44 -2.35 8.45
N GLY A 62 -10.23 -2.66 7.45
CA GLY A 62 -11.08 -1.71 6.74
C GLY A 62 -10.34 -0.82 5.73
N ALA A 63 -9.04 -1.01 5.54
CA ALA A 63 -8.32 -0.33 4.47
C ALA A 63 -8.79 -0.81 3.09
N VAL A 64 -8.88 0.13 2.16
CA VAL A 64 -9.22 -0.15 0.75
C VAL A 64 -8.10 0.38 -0.13
N PRO A 65 -7.26 -0.48 -0.71
CA PRO A 65 -6.27 -0.10 -1.72
C PRO A 65 -6.92 0.59 -2.92
N ILE A 66 -6.29 1.64 -3.42
CA ILE A 66 -6.79 2.43 -4.56
C ILE A 66 -5.87 2.28 -5.75
N SER A 67 -4.59 2.56 -5.57
CA SER A 67 -3.63 2.59 -6.67
C SER A 67 -2.20 2.37 -6.19
N PHE A 68 -1.39 1.90 -7.13
CA PHE A 68 0.06 1.84 -7.00
C PHE A 68 0.69 2.60 -8.17
N LEU A 69 1.53 3.58 -7.88
CA LEU A 69 2.32 4.30 -8.88
C LEU A 69 3.74 3.74 -8.87
N SER A 70 4.14 3.06 -9.93
CA SER A 70 5.49 2.54 -10.07
C SER A 70 6.51 3.68 -10.22
N LEU A 71 7.58 3.63 -9.46
CA LEU A 71 8.77 4.45 -9.64
C LEU A 71 9.91 3.65 -10.30
N GLY A 72 9.62 2.41 -10.68
CA GLY A 72 10.54 1.50 -11.33
C GLY A 72 11.54 0.87 -10.36
N GLY A 73 12.56 0.25 -10.91
CA GLY A 73 13.71 -0.27 -10.16
C GLY A 73 13.93 -1.78 -10.25
N ALA A 74 13.02 -2.54 -10.85
CA ALA A 74 13.25 -3.96 -11.12
C ALA A 74 14.05 -4.16 -12.40
N ALA A 75 14.68 -5.32 -12.50
CA ALA A 75 15.32 -5.81 -13.70
C ALA A 75 14.99 -7.29 -13.92
N GLY A 76 14.98 -7.69 -15.18
CA GLY A 76 14.70 -9.07 -15.61
C GLY A 76 13.53 -9.14 -16.58
N GLY A 77 13.56 -10.08 -17.48
CA GLY A 77 12.50 -10.29 -18.48
C GLY A 77 12.27 -9.12 -19.44
N THR A 78 11.24 -9.26 -20.23
CA THR A 78 10.68 -8.15 -21.04
C THR A 78 9.44 -7.67 -20.33
N ASN A 79 9.41 -6.38 -19.92
CA ASN A 79 8.34 -5.77 -19.11
C ASN A 79 8.07 -6.60 -17.83
N PRO A 80 9.01 -6.60 -16.88
CA PRO A 80 8.82 -7.36 -15.65
C PRO A 80 7.63 -6.84 -14.84
N THR A 81 6.82 -7.77 -14.34
CA THR A 81 5.66 -7.46 -13.52
C THR A 81 5.77 -8.06 -12.12
N VAL A 82 5.05 -7.48 -11.18
CA VAL A 82 4.92 -7.95 -9.82
C VAL A 82 3.46 -7.91 -9.38
N ASP A 83 3.10 -8.82 -8.51
CA ASP A 83 1.81 -8.85 -7.85
C ASP A 83 1.95 -8.32 -6.43
N ILE A 84 0.99 -7.53 -5.98
CA ILE A 84 0.98 -6.98 -4.63
C ILE A 84 -0.30 -7.43 -3.92
N GLY A 85 -0.13 -8.07 -2.78
CA GLY A 85 -1.24 -8.61 -2.02
C GLY A 85 -0.86 -8.95 -0.58
N SER A 86 -1.33 -10.10 -0.13
CA SER A 86 -0.98 -10.69 1.16
C SER A 86 -0.38 -12.07 0.98
N SER A 87 0.13 -12.67 2.05
CA SER A 87 0.63 -14.06 2.00
C SER A 87 -0.45 -15.09 1.67
N ALA A 88 -1.72 -14.79 1.94
CA ALA A 88 -2.85 -15.65 1.65
C ALA A 88 -3.41 -15.44 0.24
N ASP A 89 -3.23 -14.25 -0.31
CA ASP A 89 -3.71 -13.84 -1.63
C ASP A 89 -2.66 -12.90 -2.25
N PRO A 90 -1.70 -13.45 -3.00
CA PRO A 90 -0.52 -12.74 -3.48
C PRO A 90 -0.81 -11.57 -4.42
N ASP A 91 -1.87 -11.65 -5.22
CA ASP A 91 -2.35 -10.62 -6.15
C ASP A 91 -3.61 -9.89 -5.64
N GLY A 92 -3.92 -10.06 -4.35
CA GLY A 92 -5.16 -9.61 -3.75
C GLY A 92 -5.42 -8.11 -3.79
N PHE A 93 -4.40 -7.27 -4.02
CA PHE A 93 -4.54 -5.83 -4.15
C PHE A 93 -4.31 -5.35 -5.58
N PHE A 94 -3.19 -5.75 -6.18
CA PHE A 94 -2.81 -5.37 -7.54
C PHE A 94 -2.21 -6.57 -8.26
N ASN A 95 -2.76 -6.88 -9.41
CA ASN A 95 -2.28 -7.95 -10.27
C ASN A 95 -1.46 -7.35 -11.42
N GLU A 96 -0.28 -7.92 -11.73
CA GLU A 96 0.55 -7.54 -12.87
C GLU A 96 0.94 -6.04 -12.89
N VAL A 97 1.51 -5.56 -11.79
CA VAL A 97 2.05 -4.20 -11.72
C VAL A 97 3.34 -4.13 -12.52
N ASP A 98 3.47 -3.11 -13.38
CA ASP A 98 4.74 -2.82 -14.06
C ASP A 98 5.83 -2.48 -13.03
N ALA A 99 6.94 -3.19 -13.09
CA ALA A 99 7.99 -3.14 -12.07
C ALA A 99 9.25 -2.39 -12.52
N ASP A 100 9.41 -2.08 -13.81
CA ASP A 100 10.59 -1.42 -14.36
C ASP A 100 10.32 -0.01 -14.88
N THR A 101 9.10 0.27 -15.32
CA THR A 101 8.76 1.54 -15.94
C THR A 101 8.28 2.56 -14.90
N LYS A 102 8.97 3.68 -14.84
CA LYS A 102 8.61 4.78 -13.95
C LYS A 102 7.38 5.53 -14.45
N GLY A 103 6.45 5.80 -13.53
CA GLY A 103 5.26 6.61 -13.81
C GLY A 103 4.04 5.80 -14.25
N VAL A 104 4.12 4.48 -14.26
CA VAL A 104 2.96 3.63 -14.55
C VAL A 104 2.06 3.55 -13.33
N LEU A 105 0.81 3.94 -13.49
CA LEU A 105 -0.22 3.88 -12.46
C LEU A 105 -1.10 2.65 -12.67
N LYS A 106 -1.17 1.80 -11.67
CA LYS A 106 -2.07 0.64 -11.60
C LYS A 106 -3.19 0.92 -10.60
N GLY A 107 -4.43 0.80 -11.02
CA GLY A 107 -5.58 0.78 -10.12
C GLY A 107 -5.70 -0.55 -9.39
N ALA A 108 -6.30 -0.54 -8.22
CA ALA A 108 -6.55 -1.76 -7.45
C ALA A 108 -7.58 -2.65 -8.15
N ASP A 109 -7.23 -3.89 -8.40
CA ASP A 109 -8.03 -4.87 -9.17
C ASP A 109 -8.01 -6.29 -8.58
N GLY A 110 -7.32 -6.48 -7.47
CA GLY A 110 -7.23 -7.77 -6.79
C GLY A 110 -8.50 -8.20 -6.07
N ALA A 111 -8.61 -9.49 -5.80
CA ALA A 111 -9.79 -10.11 -5.20
C ALA A 111 -10.12 -9.59 -3.79
N LEU A 112 -9.10 -9.21 -3.00
CA LEU A 112 -9.30 -8.61 -1.68
C LEU A 112 -9.90 -7.20 -1.73
N VAL A 113 -9.73 -6.49 -2.86
CA VAL A 113 -10.32 -5.16 -3.06
C VAL A 113 -11.76 -5.27 -3.57
N LEU A 114 -11.99 -6.19 -4.51
CA LEU A 114 -13.27 -6.34 -5.20
C LEU A 114 -14.27 -7.24 -4.46
N GLY A 115 -13.79 -8.02 -3.49
CA GLY A 115 -14.57 -9.02 -2.79
C GLY A 115 -14.64 -8.80 -1.28
N THR A 116 -13.90 -9.61 -0.53
CA THR A 116 -14.01 -9.69 0.94
C THR A 116 -13.48 -8.45 1.67
N GLY A 117 -12.56 -7.70 1.03
CA GLY A 117 -11.88 -6.58 1.68
C GLY A 117 -10.86 -7.01 2.76
N ILE A 118 -10.25 -6.02 3.40
CA ILE A 118 -9.29 -6.21 4.48
C ILE A 118 -10.03 -6.22 5.82
N THR A 119 -10.26 -7.40 6.38
CA THR A 119 -11.05 -7.58 7.62
C THR A 119 -10.21 -7.51 8.90
N ALA A 120 -8.89 -7.66 8.78
CA ALA A 120 -7.92 -7.58 9.88
C ALA A 120 -6.66 -6.85 9.41
N GLN A 121 -5.81 -6.43 10.34
CA GLN A 121 -4.51 -5.90 9.98
C GLN A 121 -3.75 -6.89 9.09
N THR A 122 -3.32 -6.44 7.92
CA THR A 122 -2.76 -7.30 6.88
C THR A 122 -1.37 -6.82 6.48
N THR A 123 -0.38 -7.70 6.56
CA THR A 123 0.96 -7.43 6.03
C THR A 123 0.91 -7.47 4.51
N VAL A 124 1.42 -6.42 3.89
CA VAL A 124 1.54 -6.35 2.44
C VAL A 124 2.77 -7.11 1.98
N THR A 125 2.57 -7.98 0.99
CA THR A 125 3.63 -8.75 0.34
C THR A 125 3.63 -8.49 -1.16
N ALA A 126 4.77 -8.70 -1.78
CA ALA A 126 4.94 -8.65 -3.22
C ALA A 126 5.50 -9.97 -3.74
N ASN A 127 5.02 -10.40 -4.88
CA ASN A 127 5.45 -11.58 -5.59
C ASN A 127 5.86 -11.20 -7.02
N VAL A 128 6.53 -12.10 -7.72
CA VAL A 128 6.74 -11.93 -9.17
C VAL A 128 5.44 -12.20 -9.89
N GLY A 129 5.12 -11.36 -10.88
CA GLY A 129 4.01 -11.56 -11.78
C GLY A 129 4.34 -12.55 -12.91
N ALA A 130 3.51 -12.60 -13.93
CA ALA A 130 3.67 -13.53 -15.05
C ALA A 130 4.97 -13.28 -15.83
N SER A 131 5.42 -12.03 -15.94
CA SER A 131 6.73 -11.67 -16.48
C SER A 131 7.68 -11.41 -15.32
N ALA A 132 8.41 -12.44 -14.90
CA ALA A 132 9.16 -12.43 -13.67
C ALA A 132 10.23 -11.32 -13.59
N ALA A 133 10.07 -10.43 -12.64
CA ALA A 133 11.15 -9.57 -12.17
C ALA A 133 12.14 -10.41 -11.34
N THR A 134 13.42 -10.42 -11.69
CA THR A 134 14.40 -11.32 -11.08
C THR A 134 15.44 -10.63 -10.22
N SER A 135 15.50 -9.31 -10.24
CA SER A 135 16.47 -8.52 -9.46
C SER A 135 16.04 -7.07 -9.32
N GLY A 136 16.78 -6.32 -8.53
CA GLY A 136 16.56 -4.90 -8.29
C GLY A 136 15.67 -4.63 -7.08
N THR A 137 15.33 -3.37 -6.90
CA THR A 137 14.40 -2.91 -5.87
C THR A 137 13.29 -2.12 -6.55
N VAL A 138 12.09 -2.65 -6.51
CA VAL A 138 10.91 -1.89 -6.96
C VAL A 138 10.57 -0.87 -5.89
N THR A 139 10.35 0.37 -6.32
CA THR A 139 9.86 1.44 -5.45
C THR A 139 8.58 2.00 -6.05
N GLY A 140 7.63 2.37 -5.21
CA GLY A 140 6.39 2.96 -5.68
C GLY A 140 5.63 3.69 -4.58
N ILE A 141 4.53 4.32 -4.97
CA ILE A 141 3.60 4.97 -4.06
C ILE A 141 2.33 4.15 -4.01
N PHE A 142 2.05 3.59 -2.83
CA PHE A 142 0.84 2.83 -2.54
C PHE A 142 -0.20 3.78 -1.93
N THR A 143 -1.35 3.89 -2.56
CA THR A 143 -2.45 4.74 -2.09
C THR A 143 -3.63 3.87 -1.64
N TYR A 144 -4.15 4.19 -0.46
CA TYR A 144 -5.31 3.48 0.12
C TYR A 144 -6.19 4.43 0.93
N THR A 145 -7.43 4.04 1.14
CA THR A 145 -8.33 4.73 2.06
C THR A 145 -8.54 3.91 3.32
N VAL A 146 -8.80 4.61 4.41
CA VAL A 146 -9.29 4.00 5.66
C VAL A 146 -10.60 4.68 6.01
N TYR A 147 -11.62 3.88 6.24
CA TYR A 147 -12.90 4.37 6.76
C TYR A 147 -12.84 4.40 8.29
N ASN A 148 -13.02 5.58 8.84
CA ASN A 148 -13.19 5.75 10.26
C ASN A 148 -14.70 5.77 10.56
N ASN A 149 -15.18 4.75 11.26
CA ASN A 149 -16.58 4.64 11.65
C ASN A 149 -16.94 5.50 12.88
N GLY A 150 -16.01 6.35 13.35
CA GLY A 150 -16.24 7.18 14.54
C GLY A 150 -16.19 6.44 15.86
N ALA A 151 -15.91 5.14 15.86
CA ALA A 151 -15.70 4.37 17.07
C ALA A 151 -14.25 4.52 17.53
N GLU A 152 -13.92 5.61 18.18
CA GLU A 152 -12.73 5.61 19.02
C GLU A 152 -13.06 4.77 20.26
N SER A 153 -12.43 3.61 20.39
CA SER A 153 -12.41 2.92 21.68
C SER A 153 -11.51 3.75 22.61
N VAL A 154 -12.13 4.39 23.54
CA VAL A 154 -11.48 5.04 24.67
C VAL A 154 -10.81 3.97 25.53
#